data_5e5f3bffd16c4dc5545fefb99554d8d5
#
_entry.id   5e5f3bffd16c4dc5545fefb99554d8d5
#
_cell.length_a   1.000
_cell.length_b   1.000
_cell.length_c   1.000
_cell.angle_alpha   90.00
_cell.angle_beta   90.00
_cell.angle_gamma   90.00
#
_symmetry.space_group_name_H-M   'P 1'
#
loop_
_entity.id
_entity.type
_entity.pdbx_description
1 polymer ?
#
loop_
_entity_poly.entity_id
_entity_poly.type
_entity_poly.pdbx_seq_one_letter_code
_entity_poly.pdbx_strand_id
1 'polypeptide(L)'
;MKTLLYFEEYESPLSHELFKRTDIDFVILRTSKNLKFFSQEYLDQTSKYKVFVTDYSKDIKEEAKRFKTWCEDNNIEIDYFLNDSEYYLEYANLFANALGLESLTEEQTSWVRDKVSMKDRFNEIGLSTVDYAPVESKEDVINFLMNHPGEEIVFKPRRGMNSIDTYRISSLKDIEDLDITFKPGKYMVESFCYDHEWSIESIVQDGVVLDSYLTYIPNATIWASISNDLNCHMTVPNHPDYFKFNCKDLIQTIVTGMNLENGVMTIEVFIDENGHVKPSELGWRLPGCQATTNHGISYGINIYDILIDIATHKKVNLTYRNPIISVGDLYLPNKEGVVTKLTPLEELLQMEGAINGEMTAKLGEYQTKRRVGNDSSGWVQVASNTPEETLLRMQNIFNNFQIETEKGRRLVYVKKD
;
A
#
# COMPACT_ATOMS: atom_id res chain seq x y z
N MET A 1 27.10 -3.26 18.32
CA MET A 1 25.76 -2.71 18.09
C MET A 1 24.98 -3.83 17.42
N LYS A 2 23.68 -3.95 17.65
CA LYS A 2 22.82 -4.93 16.94
C LYS A 2 22.64 -4.48 15.49
N THR A 3 22.46 -5.44 14.56
CA THR A 3 22.41 -5.16 13.12
C THR A 3 21.06 -5.58 12.54
N LEU A 4 20.39 -4.66 11.85
CA LEU A 4 19.15 -4.85 11.12
C LEU A 4 19.43 -5.17 9.66
N LEU A 5 18.86 -6.25 9.13
CA LEU A 5 18.77 -6.49 7.69
C LEU A 5 17.49 -5.82 7.17
N TYR A 6 17.64 -4.77 6.37
CA TYR A 6 16.53 -4.02 5.78
C TYR A 6 16.37 -4.37 4.30
N PHE A 7 15.24 -4.97 3.95
CA PHE A 7 14.88 -5.20 2.54
C PHE A 7 14.33 -3.92 1.93
N GLU A 8 15.07 -3.37 0.98
CA GLU A 8 14.71 -2.11 0.32
C GLU A 8 14.19 -2.36 -1.09
N GLU A 9 12.90 -2.10 -1.31
CA GLU A 9 12.27 -2.24 -2.63
C GLU A 9 12.56 -1.05 -3.54
N TYR A 10 12.46 0.16 -3.00
CA TYR A 10 12.71 1.45 -3.65
C TYR A 10 13.06 2.50 -2.60
N GLU A 11 13.54 3.65 -3.04
CA GLU A 11 13.78 4.79 -2.14
C GLU A 11 12.47 5.21 -1.45
N SER A 12 12.46 5.24 -0.13
CA SER A 12 11.26 5.50 0.66
C SER A 12 11.55 6.37 1.89
N PRO A 13 10.52 7.01 2.49
CA PRO A 13 10.70 7.69 3.77
C PRO A 13 11.24 6.78 4.88
N LEU A 14 10.92 5.48 4.86
CA LEU A 14 11.46 4.50 5.82
C LEU A 14 12.98 4.36 5.66
N SER A 15 13.50 4.28 4.43
CA SER A 15 14.95 4.26 4.17
C SER A 15 15.63 5.49 4.76
N HIS A 16 15.06 6.67 4.51
CA HIS A 16 15.61 7.93 5.00
C HIS A 16 15.56 8.02 6.53
N GLU A 17 14.53 7.46 7.17
CA GLU A 17 14.44 7.43 8.63
C GLU A 17 15.49 6.46 9.21
N LEU A 18 15.65 5.28 8.61
CA LEU A 18 16.69 4.33 9.01
C LEU A 18 18.09 4.94 8.94
N PHE A 19 18.39 5.75 7.90
CA PHE A 19 19.71 6.38 7.74
C PHE A 19 20.03 7.44 8.81
N LYS A 20 19.05 7.94 9.53
CA LYS A 20 19.24 8.86 10.68
C LYS A 20 19.56 8.13 11.99
N ARG A 21 19.33 6.82 12.04
CA ARG A 21 19.54 6.03 13.27
C ARG A 21 21.03 5.89 13.57
N THR A 22 21.39 6.08 14.82
CA THR A 22 22.77 5.95 15.33
C THR A 22 22.91 4.88 16.41
N ASP A 23 21.80 4.25 16.77
CA ASP A 23 21.67 3.29 17.87
C ASP A 23 21.53 1.84 17.37
N ILE A 24 21.53 1.64 16.05
CA ILE A 24 21.50 0.35 15.38
C ILE A 24 22.40 0.39 14.13
N ASP A 25 23.13 -0.69 13.87
CA ASP A 25 23.76 -0.93 12.57
C ASP A 25 22.74 -1.51 11.60
N PHE A 26 22.95 -1.36 10.29
CA PHE A 26 22.08 -1.97 9.30
C PHE A 26 22.82 -2.41 8.05
N VAL A 27 22.25 -3.40 7.38
CA VAL A 27 22.61 -3.87 6.05
C VAL A 27 21.40 -3.67 5.13
N ILE A 28 21.61 -3.03 3.99
CA ILE A 28 20.58 -2.89 2.96
C ILE A 28 20.59 -4.13 2.07
N LEU A 29 19.46 -4.79 1.95
CA LEU A 29 19.25 -5.91 1.05
C LEU A 29 18.42 -5.44 -0.15
N ARG A 30 18.98 -5.54 -1.36
CA ARG A 30 18.30 -5.27 -2.63
C ARG A 30 18.31 -6.51 -3.53
N THR A 31 17.48 -6.53 -4.57
CA THR A 31 17.53 -7.56 -5.58
C THR A 31 18.09 -7.00 -6.89
N SER A 32 18.70 -7.85 -7.72
CA SER A 32 19.11 -7.47 -9.08
C SER A 32 17.96 -6.93 -9.93
N LYS A 33 16.72 -7.36 -9.61
CA LYS A 33 15.50 -6.97 -10.34
C LYS A 33 15.02 -5.56 -9.98
N ASN A 34 15.16 -5.13 -8.72
CA ASN A 34 14.64 -3.83 -8.29
C ASN A 34 15.66 -2.67 -8.40
N LEU A 35 16.92 -2.93 -8.72
CA LEU A 35 17.93 -1.88 -8.90
C LEU A 35 17.51 -0.80 -9.90
N LYS A 36 16.71 -1.15 -10.91
CA LYS A 36 16.18 -0.22 -11.92
C LYS A 36 15.19 0.82 -11.37
N PHE A 37 14.69 0.64 -10.15
CA PHE A 37 13.75 1.58 -9.50
C PHE A 37 14.46 2.66 -8.71
N PHE A 38 15.77 2.55 -8.52
CA PHE A 38 16.58 3.55 -7.84
C PHE A 38 17.21 4.50 -8.84
N SER A 39 17.27 5.79 -8.50
CA SER A 39 18.07 6.75 -9.24
C SER A 39 19.56 6.47 -9.04
N GLN A 40 20.40 6.83 -10.03
CA GLN A 40 21.85 6.70 -9.88
C GLN A 40 22.35 7.55 -8.69
N GLU A 41 21.79 8.73 -8.49
CA GLU A 41 22.12 9.60 -7.36
C GLU A 41 21.88 8.90 -6.01
N TYR A 42 20.74 8.24 -5.85
CA TYR A 42 20.41 7.50 -4.63
C TYR A 42 21.35 6.29 -4.42
N LEU A 43 21.66 5.55 -5.49
CA LEU A 43 22.62 4.45 -5.43
C LEU A 43 23.99 4.92 -4.99
N ASP A 44 24.46 6.07 -5.50
CA ASP A 44 25.74 6.68 -5.13
C ASP A 44 25.73 7.14 -3.66
N GLN A 45 24.64 7.78 -3.20
CA GLN A 45 24.45 8.21 -1.81
C GLN A 45 24.44 7.03 -0.84
N THR A 46 23.85 5.91 -1.23
CA THR A 46 23.76 4.71 -0.37
C THR A 46 24.98 3.79 -0.45
N SER A 47 25.92 4.04 -1.38
CA SER A 47 27.14 3.24 -1.54
C SER A 47 28.09 3.25 -0.32
N LYS A 48 27.95 4.25 0.55
CA LYS A 48 28.67 4.35 1.83
C LYS A 48 28.18 3.35 2.89
N TYR A 49 27.00 2.76 2.71
CA TYR A 49 26.43 1.76 3.61
C TYR A 49 26.80 0.34 3.16
N LYS A 50 26.57 -0.63 4.03
CA LYS A 50 26.70 -2.05 3.69
C LYS A 50 25.48 -2.47 2.88
N VAL A 51 25.68 -2.74 1.59
CA VAL A 51 24.62 -3.14 0.65
C VAL A 51 24.93 -4.51 0.10
N PHE A 52 23.95 -5.41 0.16
CA PHE A 52 24.02 -6.70 -0.51
C PHE A 52 22.93 -6.79 -1.57
N VAL A 53 23.33 -7.23 -2.77
CA VAL A 53 22.39 -7.41 -3.89
C VAL A 53 22.23 -8.90 -4.18
N THR A 54 20.99 -9.41 -4.02
CA THR A 54 20.68 -10.79 -4.37
C THR A 54 20.38 -10.91 -5.86
N ASP A 55 20.64 -12.08 -6.43
CA ASP A 55 20.19 -12.42 -7.77
C ASP A 55 18.77 -13.03 -7.68
N TYR A 56 17.76 -12.24 -8.02
CA TYR A 56 16.34 -12.65 -7.97
C TYR A 56 16.01 -13.88 -8.84
N SER A 57 16.86 -14.21 -9.80
CA SER A 57 16.65 -15.36 -10.71
C SER A 57 17.14 -16.69 -10.13
N LYS A 58 17.90 -16.66 -9.04
CA LYS A 58 18.50 -17.84 -8.39
C LYS A 58 17.64 -18.40 -7.28
N ASP A 59 17.99 -19.62 -6.87
CA ASP A 59 17.40 -20.25 -5.70
C ASP A 59 17.67 -19.42 -4.44
N ILE A 60 16.61 -19.21 -3.65
CA ILE A 60 16.67 -18.33 -2.46
C ILE A 60 17.63 -18.87 -1.38
N LYS A 61 17.73 -20.21 -1.25
CA LYS A 61 18.64 -20.83 -0.26
C LYS A 61 20.10 -20.65 -0.66
N GLU A 62 20.37 -20.69 -1.98
CA GLU A 62 21.73 -20.41 -2.49
C GLU A 62 22.09 -18.94 -2.25
N GLU A 63 21.17 -18.01 -2.51
CA GLU A 63 21.39 -16.60 -2.27
C GLU A 63 21.52 -16.28 -0.77
N ALA A 64 20.74 -16.91 0.10
CA ALA A 64 20.89 -16.77 1.56
C ALA A 64 22.26 -17.32 2.03
N LYS A 65 22.74 -18.43 1.46
CA LYS A 65 24.08 -18.94 1.74
C LYS A 65 25.17 -17.96 1.28
N ARG A 66 25.03 -17.39 0.08
CA ARG A 66 25.95 -16.36 -0.44
C ARG A 66 25.97 -15.12 0.45
N PHE A 67 24.84 -14.73 0.98
CA PHE A 67 24.72 -13.63 1.94
C PHE A 67 25.42 -13.97 3.26
N LYS A 68 25.25 -15.18 3.81
CA LYS A 68 25.94 -15.61 5.03
C LYS A 68 27.47 -15.53 4.88
N THR A 69 28.01 -16.05 3.76
CA THR A 69 29.45 -15.96 3.47
C THR A 69 29.91 -14.48 3.38
N TRP A 70 29.11 -13.63 2.70
CA TRP A 70 29.41 -12.20 2.62
C TRP A 70 29.39 -11.53 4.01
N CYS A 71 28.47 -11.91 4.90
CA CYS A 71 28.45 -11.42 6.28
C CYS A 71 29.71 -11.85 7.05
N GLU A 72 30.13 -13.13 6.93
CA GLU A 72 31.34 -13.66 7.54
C GLU A 72 32.60 -12.88 7.08
N ASP A 73 32.73 -12.67 5.77
CA ASP A 73 33.86 -11.92 5.16
C ASP A 73 33.92 -10.45 5.62
N ASN A 74 32.78 -9.88 6.00
CA ASN A 74 32.68 -8.49 6.46
C ASN A 74 32.55 -8.34 7.99
N ASN A 75 32.63 -9.44 8.75
CA ASN A 75 32.47 -9.49 10.20
C ASN A 75 31.12 -8.88 10.64
N ILE A 76 30.02 -9.26 9.98
CA ILE A 76 28.65 -8.81 10.25
C ILE A 76 27.86 -9.97 10.86
N GLU A 77 27.17 -9.70 11.94
CA GLU A 77 26.13 -10.56 12.51
C GLU A 77 24.79 -9.86 12.36
N ILE A 78 23.79 -10.53 11.79
CA ILE A 78 22.43 -9.98 11.60
C ILE A 78 21.56 -10.45 12.77
N ASP A 79 20.94 -9.50 13.45
CA ASP A 79 20.07 -9.75 14.60
C ASP A 79 18.58 -9.63 14.27
N TYR A 80 18.23 -8.71 13.35
CA TYR A 80 16.85 -8.33 13.06
C TYR A 80 16.61 -8.27 11.56
N PHE A 81 15.33 -8.35 11.19
CA PHE A 81 14.89 -8.21 9.81
C PHE A 81 13.74 -7.21 9.72
N LEU A 82 13.76 -6.36 8.70
CA LEU A 82 12.69 -5.41 8.36
C LEU A 82 12.40 -5.48 6.87
N ASN A 83 11.13 -5.71 6.55
CA ASN A 83 10.60 -5.64 5.21
C ASN A 83 9.31 -4.82 5.21
N ASP A 84 9.22 -3.84 4.30
CA ASP A 84 8.03 -3.02 4.05
C ASP A 84 7.56 -3.12 2.59
N SER A 85 8.06 -4.11 1.87
CA SER A 85 7.71 -4.33 0.47
C SER A 85 6.38 -5.05 0.33
N GLU A 86 5.51 -4.55 -0.53
CA GLU A 86 4.33 -5.29 -0.99
C GLU A 86 4.70 -6.27 -2.11
N TYR A 87 5.44 -5.79 -3.11
CA TYR A 87 5.75 -6.58 -4.31
C TYR A 87 6.71 -7.73 -4.04
N TYR A 88 7.71 -7.51 -3.18
CA TYR A 88 8.73 -8.51 -2.85
C TYR A 88 8.50 -9.18 -1.49
N LEU A 89 7.34 -9.02 -0.86
CA LEU A 89 7.05 -9.53 0.48
C LEU A 89 7.34 -11.03 0.60
N GLU A 90 6.88 -11.83 -0.35
CA GLU A 90 7.13 -13.30 -0.37
C GLU A 90 8.64 -13.59 -0.45
N TYR A 91 9.36 -12.93 -1.37
CA TYR A 91 10.79 -13.13 -1.54
C TYR A 91 11.56 -12.73 -0.29
N ALA A 92 11.26 -11.57 0.26
CA ALA A 92 11.96 -11.01 1.42
C ALA A 92 11.78 -11.90 2.68
N ASN A 93 10.56 -12.38 2.94
CA ASN A 93 10.29 -13.28 4.05
C ASN A 93 10.94 -14.67 3.86
N LEU A 94 10.88 -15.25 2.66
CA LEU A 94 11.57 -16.51 2.37
C LEU A 94 13.09 -16.38 2.53
N PHE A 95 13.66 -15.25 2.15
CA PHE A 95 15.09 -14.99 2.33
C PHE A 95 15.45 -14.87 3.82
N ALA A 96 14.68 -14.13 4.60
CA ALA A 96 14.86 -14.00 6.05
C ALA A 96 14.69 -15.34 6.77
N ASN A 97 13.67 -16.13 6.41
CA ASN A 97 13.47 -17.49 6.93
C ASN A 97 14.66 -18.42 6.64
N ALA A 98 15.26 -18.34 5.43
CA ALA A 98 16.44 -19.12 5.07
C ALA A 98 17.70 -18.70 5.87
N LEU A 99 17.70 -17.47 6.42
CA LEU A 99 18.72 -16.99 7.33
C LEU A 99 18.46 -17.38 8.79
N GLY A 100 17.24 -17.80 9.13
CA GLY A 100 16.81 -18.06 10.50
C GLY A 100 16.42 -16.79 11.27
N LEU A 101 16.11 -15.70 10.56
CA LEU A 101 15.65 -14.45 11.16
C LEU A 101 14.15 -14.49 11.39
N GLU A 102 13.69 -13.76 12.41
CA GLU A 102 12.27 -13.57 12.65
C GLU A 102 11.63 -12.85 11.46
N SER A 103 10.61 -13.45 10.87
CA SER A 103 9.85 -12.93 9.74
C SER A 103 8.56 -13.74 9.58
N LEU A 104 7.66 -13.31 8.71
CA LEU A 104 6.46 -14.10 8.42
C LEU A 104 6.82 -15.47 7.87
N THR A 105 6.16 -16.52 8.37
CA THR A 105 6.22 -17.85 7.79
C THR A 105 5.63 -17.88 6.38
N GLU A 106 5.83 -18.95 5.63
CA GLU A 106 5.21 -19.10 4.30
C GLU A 106 3.68 -19.07 4.39
N GLU A 107 3.10 -19.67 5.42
CA GLU A 107 1.66 -19.67 5.66
C GLU A 107 1.14 -18.26 5.97
N GLN A 108 1.77 -17.55 6.91
CA GLN A 108 1.43 -16.15 7.24
C GLN A 108 1.59 -15.24 6.03
N THR A 109 2.67 -15.42 5.26
CA THR A 109 2.90 -14.68 4.02
C THR A 109 1.78 -14.92 3.01
N SER A 110 1.28 -16.16 2.90
CA SER A 110 0.11 -16.47 2.06
C SER A 110 -1.14 -15.74 2.54
N TRP A 111 -1.40 -15.70 3.84
CA TRP A 111 -2.58 -15.03 4.40
C TRP A 111 -2.58 -13.51 4.19
N VAL A 112 -1.40 -12.88 4.16
CA VAL A 112 -1.29 -11.42 4.00
C VAL A 112 -1.04 -10.99 2.54
N ARG A 113 -0.89 -11.95 1.60
CA ARG A 113 -0.54 -11.65 0.22
C ARG A 113 -1.47 -12.25 -0.83
N ASP A 114 -2.00 -13.45 -0.60
CA ASP A 114 -2.92 -14.13 -1.49
C ASP A 114 -4.37 -13.90 -1.04
N LYS A 115 -5.14 -13.14 -1.81
CA LYS A 115 -6.49 -12.71 -1.45
C LYS A 115 -7.48 -13.85 -1.20
N VAL A 116 -7.27 -15.02 -1.83
CA VAL A 116 -8.10 -16.21 -1.54
C VAL A 116 -7.72 -16.78 -0.19
N SER A 117 -6.43 -17.06 0.05
CA SER A 117 -5.95 -17.57 1.35
C SER A 117 -6.26 -16.60 2.50
N MET A 118 -6.21 -15.31 2.23
CA MET A 118 -6.57 -14.25 3.18
C MET A 118 -8.04 -14.34 3.59
N LYS A 119 -8.95 -14.44 2.62
CA LYS A 119 -10.39 -14.55 2.88
C LYS A 119 -10.76 -15.89 3.52
N ASP A 120 -10.12 -16.98 3.11
CA ASP A 120 -10.25 -18.27 3.78
C ASP A 120 -9.89 -18.12 5.26
N ARG A 121 -8.77 -17.46 5.57
CA ARG A 121 -8.33 -17.25 6.95
C ARG A 121 -9.25 -16.32 7.72
N PHE A 122 -9.77 -15.24 7.12
CA PHE A 122 -10.77 -14.39 7.76
C PHE A 122 -12.00 -15.18 8.18
N ASN A 123 -12.53 -16.03 7.29
CA ASN A 123 -13.68 -16.88 7.59
C ASN A 123 -13.37 -17.90 8.71
N GLU A 124 -12.20 -18.53 8.71
CA GLU A 124 -11.75 -19.48 9.75
C GLU A 124 -11.70 -18.83 11.14
N ILE A 125 -11.30 -17.56 11.23
CA ILE A 125 -11.24 -16.83 12.51
C ILE A 125 -12.56 -16.11 12.85
N GLY A 126 -13.64 -16.40 12.10
CA GLY A 126 -14.98 -15.92 12.38
C GLY A 126 -15.33 -14.53 11.83
N LEU A 127 -14.55 -13.99 10.86
CA LEU A 127 -14.82 -12.73 10.19
C LEU A 127 -15.48 -13.01 8.85
N SER A 128 -16.68 -12.46 8.63
CA SER A 128 -17.40 -12.61 7.35
C SER A 128 -16.83 -11.70 6.28
N THR A 129 -16.56 -12.25 5.10
CA THR A 129 -16.15 -11.49 3.90
C THR A 129 -17.29 -11.47 2.87
N VAL A 130 -17.10 -10.75 1.75
CA VAL A 130 -17.96 -10.95 0.57
C VAL A 130 -17.74 -12.35 0.00
N ASP A 131 -18.71 -12.88 -0.77
CA ASP A 131 -18.52 -14.16 -1.46
C ASP A 131 -17.40 -14.07 -2.49
N TYR A 132 -16.63 -15.11 -2.61
CA TYR A 132 -15.46 -15.15 -3.51
C TYR A 132 -15.15 -16.58 -3.97
N ALA A 133 -14.41 -16.69 -5.08
CA ALA A 133 -13.89 -17.97 -5.57
C ALA A 133 -12.54 -17.78 -6.29
N PRO A 134 -11.62 -18.75 -6.25
CA PRO A 134 -10.49 -18.81 -7.15
C PRO A 134 -10.97 -19.03 -8.58
N VAL A 135 -10.22 -18.51 -9.57
CA VAL A 135 -10.53 -18.60 -11.00
C VAL A 135 -9.36 -19.22 -11.75
N GLU A 136 -9.64 -20.27 -12.50
CA GLU A 136 -8.68 -20.95 -13.36
C GLU A 136 -9.06 -20.80 -14.84
N SER A 137 -10.33 -20.50 -15.13
CA SER A 137 -10.89 -20.40 -16.46
C SER A 137 -11.92 -19.28 -16.58
N LYS A 138 -12.26 -18.90 -17.81
CA LYS A 138 -13.36 -17.98 -18.12
C LYS A 138 -14.70 -18.52 -17.62
N GLU A 139 -14.89 -19.82 -17.67
CA GLU A 139 -16.11 -20.50 -17.22
C GLU A 139 -16.34 -20.32 -15.72
N ASP A 140 -15.30 -20.27 -14.91
CA ASP A 140 -15.42 -20.04 -13.47
C ASP A 140 -16.01 -18.65 -13.18
N VAL A 141 -15.58 -17.63 -13.95
CA VAL A 141 -16.14 -16.26 -13.83
C VAL A 141 -17.62 -16.23 -14.25
N ILE A 142 -17.95 -16.93 -15.34
CA ILE A 142 -19.36 -17.05 -15.82
C ILE A 142 -20.22 -17.72 -14.75
N ASN A 143 -19.77 -18.85 -14.21
CA ASN A 143 -20.49 -19.60 -13.19
C ASN A 143 -20.68 -18.77 -11.91
N PHE A 144 -19.65 -18.02 -11.50
CA PHE A 144 -19.77 -17.14 -10.33
C PHE A 144 -20.83 -16.05 -10.58
N LEU A 145 -20.79 -15.36 -11.73
CA LEU A 145 -21.78 -14.33 -12.08
C LEU A 145 -23.20 -14.92 -12.16
N MET A 146 -23.37 -16.12 -12.72
CA MET A 146 -24.68 -16.76 -12.83
C MET A 146 -25.26 -17.19 -11.48
N ASN A 147 -24.40 -17.49 -10.52
CA ASN A 147 -24.80 -17.84 -9.14
C ASN A 147 -25.13 -16.60 -8.28
N HIS A 148 -24.85 -15.38 -8.76
CA HIS A 148 -25.13 -14.09 -8.11
C HIS A 148 -26.02 -13.21 -9.00
N PRO A 149 -27.26 -13.63 -9.30
CA PRO A 149 -28.12 -12.98 -10.29
C PRO A 149 -28.52 -11.56 -9.86
N GLY A 150 -28.24 -10.59 -10.70
CA GLY A 150 -28.52 -9.17 -10.44
C GLY A 150 -27.45 -8.43 -9.64
N GLU A 151 -26.38 -9.12 -9.27
CA GLU A 151 -25.22 -8.53 -8.60
C GLU A 151 -24.10 -8.25 -9.61
N GLU A 152 -23.24 -7.31 -9.29
CA GLU A 152 -21.97 -7.11 -9.96
C GLU A 152 -20.87 -7.89 -9.23
N ILE A 153 -19.83 -8.26 -9.95
CA ILE A 153 -18.70 -8.98 -9.41
C ILE A 153 -17.40 -8.27 -9.74
N VAL A 154 -16.34 -8.52 -8.95
CA VAL A 154 -15.00 -8.02 -9.18
C VAL A 154 -14.10 -9.20 -9.53
N PHE A 155 -13.47 -9.13 -10.71
CA PHE A 155 -12.43 -10.05 -11.13
C PHE A 155 -11.07 -9.39 -10.98
N LYS A 156 -10.12 -10.06 -10.29
CA LYS A 156 -8.81 -9.49 -9.97
C LYS A 156 -7.72 -10.54 -9.75
N PRO A 157 -6.43 -10.16 -9.83
CA PRO A 157 -5.35 -11.06 -9.44
C PRO A 157 -5.41 -11.38 -7.94
N ARG A 158 -5.10 -12.61 -7.57
CA ARG A 158 -4.98 -13.04 -6.17
C ARG A 158 -3.84 -12.32 -5.45
N ARG A 159 -2.71 -12.09 -6.15
CA ARG A 159 -1.49 -11.43 -5.65
C ARG A 159 -1.22 -10.14 -6.43
N GLY A 160 -2.24 -9.30 -6.56
CA GLY A 160 -2.19 -8.00 -7.21
C GLY A 160 -1.97 -6.85 -6.22
N MET A 161 -1.73 -5.66 -6.75
CA MET A 161 -1.69 -4.39 -6.03
C MET A 161 -2.14 -3.25 -6.95
N ASN A 162 -2.49 -2.08 -6.39
CA ASN A 162 -2.83 -0.86 -7.13
C ASN A 162 -3.93 -1.04 -8.17
N SER A 163 -4.88 -1.96 -7.94
CA SER A 163 -5.99 -2.28 -8.85
C SER A 163 -5.55 -2.73 -10.26
N ILE A 164 -4.31 -3.16 -10.44
CA ILE A 164 -3.82 -3.69 -11.73
C ILE A 164 -4.58 -4.96 -12.08
N ASP A 165 -5.05 -5.07 -13.33
CA ASP A 165 -5.84 -6.21 -13.84
C ASP A 165 -7.13 -6.46 -13.01
N THR A 166 -7.71 -5.41 -12.41
CA THR A 166 -8.97 -5.49 -11.67
C THR A 166 -10.12 -4.98 -12.52
N TYR A 167 -11.17 -5.78 -12.66
CA TYR A 167 -12.30 -5.53 -13.53
C TYR A 167 -13.62 -5.68 -12.77
N ARG A 168 -14.53 -4.73 -12.93
CA ARG A 168 -15.91 -4.84 -12.49
C ARG A 168 -16.72 -5.45 -13.64
N ILE A 169 -17.50 -6.46 -13.35
CA ILE A 169 -18.23 -7.27 -14.30
C ILE A 169 -19.70 -7.25 -13.90
N SER A 170 -20.56 -6.83 -14.81
CA SER A 170 -22.01 -6.77 -14.64
C SER A 170 -22.77 -7.67 -15.62
N SER A 171 -22.08 -8.17 -16.66
CA SER A 171 -22.72 -8.93 -17.74
C SER A 171 -21.75 -9.96 -18.34
N LEU A 172 -22.32 -10.93 -19.06
CA LEU A 172 -21.55 -11.90 -19.84
C LEU A 172 -20.67 -11.21 -20.90
N LYS A 173 -21.14 -10.08 -21.44
CA LYS A 173 -20.35 -9.30 -22.41
C LYS A 173 -19.07 -8.76 -21.79
N ASP A 174 -19.10 -8.28 -20.55
CA ASP A 174 -17.89 -7.80 -19.87
C ASP A 174 -16.87 -8.91 -19.74
N ILE A 175 -17.34 -10.17 -19.54
CA ILE A 175 -16.46 -11.35 -19.49
C ILE A 175 -15.88 -11.69 -20.88
N GLU A 176 -16.67 -11.52 -21.95
CA GLU A 176 -16.22 -11.74 -23.32
C GLU A 176 -15.13 -10.74 -23.70
N ASP A 177 -15.26 -9.50 -23.25
CA ASP A 177 -14.34 -8.38 -23.53
C ASP A 177 -13.04 -8.43 -22.69
N LEU A 178 -12.91 -9.36 -21.72
CA LEU A 178 -11.67 -9.55 -20.96
C LEU A 178 -10.52 -10.03 -21.85
N ASP A 179 -9.54 -9.18 -22.09
CA ASP A 179 -8.30 -9.52 -22.80
C ASP A 179 -7.22 -10.02 -21.83
N ILE A 180 -7.46 -11.20 -21.25
CA ILE A 180 -6.55 -11.81 -20.29
C ILE A 180 -6.27 -13.28 -20.64
N THR A 181 -5.09 -13.75 -20.22
CA THR A 181 -4.74 -15.16 -20.24
C THR A 181 -4.97 -15.75 -18.86
N PHE A 182 -5.97 -16.62 -18.75
CA PHE A 182 -6.23 -17.36 -17.52
C PHE A 182 -5.07 -18.30 -17.21
N LYS A 183 -4.64 -18.28 -15.96
CA LYS A 183 -3.58 -19.15 -15.43
C LYS A 183 -3.99 -19.68 -14.07
N PRO A 184 -3.82 -20.97 -13.78
CA PRO A 184 -4.11 -21.53 -12.47
C PRO A 184 -3.45 -20.74 -11.34
N GLY A 185 -4.20 -20.49 -10.26
CA GLY A 185 -3.73 -19.79 -9.08
C GLY A 185 -3.45 -18.28 -9.25
N LYS A 186 -3.73 -17.69 -10.43
CA LYS A 186 -3.44 -16.27 -10.68
C LYS A 186 -4.58 -15.33 -10.32
N TYR A 187 -5.83 -15.73 -10.54
CA TYR A 187 -6.99 -14.85 -10.44
C TYR A 187 -8.03 -15.35 -9.45
N MET A 188 -8.88 -14.45 -9.04
CA MET A 188 -10.07 -14.70 -8.24
C MET A 188 -11.23 -13.82 -8.71
N VAL A 189 -12.43 -14.17 -8.28
CA VAL A 189 -13.64 -13.38 -8.41
C VAL A 189 -14.27 -13.21 -7.04
N GLU A 190 -14.93 -12.08 -6.82
CA GLU A 190 -15.69 -11.81 -5.59
C GLU A 190 -16.95 -10.97 -5.89
N SER A 191 -17.95 -11.01 -5.01
CA SER A 191 -19.12 -10.14 -5.09
C SER A 191 -18.69 -8.69 -4.90
N PHE A 192 -19.28 -7.79 -5.70
CA PHE A 192 -19.03 -6.36 -5.52
C PHE A 192 -19.72 -5.87 -4.24
N CYS A 193 -18.98 -5.21 -3.36
CA CYS A 193 -19.52 -4.63 -2.14
C CYS A 193 -19.92 -3.17 -2.39
N TYR A 194 -21.18 -2.83 -2.06
CA TYR A 194 -21.72 -1.47 -2.19
C TYR A 194 -21.59 -0.64 -0.91
N ASP A 195 -21.10 -1.26 0.19
CA ASP A 195 -20.86 -0.57 1.45
C ASP A 195 -19.67 0.39 1.32
N HIS A 196 -19.55 1.34 2.23
CA HIS A 196 -18.47 2.30 2.23
C HIS A 196 -17.12 1.62 2.50
N GLU A 197 -16.13 1.94 1.68
CA GLU A 197 -14.74 1.51 1.83
C GLU A 197 -14.01 2.40 2.84
N TRP A 198 -13.30 1.76 3.76
CA TRP A 198 -12.46 2.38 4.76
C TRP A 198 -11.13 1.64 4.82
N SER A 199 -10.10 2.31 5.33
CA SER A 199 -8.84 1.63 5.66
C SER A 199 -8.53 1.81 7.15
N ILE A 200 -7.99 0.78 7.77
CA ILE A 200 -7.54 0.79 9.16
C ILE A 200 -6.06 0.46 9.18
N GLU A 201 -5.26 1.40 9.63
CA GLU A 201 -3.84 1.24 9.85
C GLU A 201 -3.58 0.93 11.31
N SER A 202 -2.72 -0.03 11.60
CA SER A 202 -2.51 -0.48 12.98
C SER A 202 -1.05 -0.76 13.28
N ILE A 203 -0.64 -0.45 14.49
CA ILE A 203 0.70 -0.71 15.03
C ILE A 203 0.60 -1.93 15.95
N VAL A 204 1.39 -2.96 15.67
CA VAL A 204 1.39 -4.22 16.40
C VAL A 204 2.78 -4.50 16.96
N GLN A 205 2.86 -4.80 18.25
CA GLN A 205 4.10 -5.24 18.91
C GLN A 205 3.82 -6.41 19.82
N ASP A 206 4.63 -7.46 19.74
CA ASP A 206 4.52 -8.70 20.55
C ASP A 206 3.11 -9.32 20.47
N GLY A 207 2.48 -9.30 19.28
CA GLY A 207 1.13 -9.81 19.06
C GLY A 207 0.01 -8.95 19.67
N VAL A 208 0.33 -7.76 20.16
CA VAL A 208 -0.63 -6.81 20.75
C VAL A 208 -0.79 -5.60 19.86
N VAL A 209 -2.03 -5.26 19.55
CA VAL A 209 -2.38 -4.03 18.85
C VAL A 209 -2.18 -2.84 19.80
N LEU A 210 -1.15 -2.04 19.57
CA LEU A 210 -0.89 -0.85 20.37
C LEU A 210 -1.95 0.21 20.11
N ASP A 211 -2.20 0.52 18.81
CA ASP A 211 -3.30 1.39 18.39
C ASP A 211 -3.70 1.13 16.94
N SER A 212 -4.85 1.70 16.54
CA SER A 212 -5.44 1.60 15.21
C SER A 212 -5.99 2.95 14.78
N TYR A 213 -5.74 3.32 13.53
CA TYR A 213 -6.09 4.61 12.94
C TYR A 213 -7.03 4.39 11.76
N LEU A 214 -8.10 5.17 11.70
CA LEU A 214 -9.11 5.05 10.65
C LEU A 214 -8.86 6.07 9.54
N THR A 215 -8.84 5.60 8.30
CA THR A 215 -8.79 6.40 7.08
C THR A 215 -10.11 6.31 6.37
N TYR A 216 -10.73 7.46 6.09
CA TYR A 216 -11.94 7.58 5.29
C TYR A 216 -11.59 7.72 3.82
N ILE A 217 -12.31 6.95 2.98
CA ILE A 217 -12.18 6.93 1.53
C ILE A 217 -13.54 7.33 0.94
N PRO A 218 -13.77 8.63 0.63
CA PRO A 218 -15.10 9.12 0.20
C PRO A 218 -15.63 8.45 -1.06
N ASN A 219 -14.75 8.15 -2.00
CA ASN A 219 -15.06 7.44 -3.24
C ASN A 219 -14.09 6.27 -3.36
N ALA A 220 -14.62 5.06 -3.60
CA ALA A 220 -13.75 3.89 -3.79
C ALA A 220 -12.64 4.23 -4.80
N THR A 221 -11.40 4.03 -4.37
CA THR A 221 -10.17 4.51 -5.05
C THR A 221 -10.13 4.11 -6.53
N ILE A 222 -10.58 2.89 -6.85
CA ILE A 222 -10.59 2.40 -8.23
C ILE A 222 -11.52 3.24 -9.13
N TRP A 223 -12.69 3.67 -8.62
CA TRP A 223 -13.67 4.44 -9.40
C TRP A 223 -13.27 5.89 -9.53
N ALA A 224 -12.90 6.52 -8.43
CA ALA A 224 -12.39 7.88 -8.43
C ALA A 224 -11.21 8.04 -9.39
N SER A 225 -10.39 7.01 -9.49
CA SER A 225 -9.26 6.95 -10.39
C SER A 225 -9.67 6.91 -11.86
N ILE A 226 -10.64 6.09 -12.23
CA ILE A 226 -11.07 5.89 -13.62
C ILE A 226 -11.93 7.06 -14.11
N SER A 227 -12.83 7.58 -13.27
CA SER A 227 -13.75 8.67 -13.60
C SER A 227 -13.12 10.06 -13.50
N ASN A 228 -11.91 10.19 -12.95
CA ASN A 228 -11.32 11.48 -12.53
C ASN A 228 -12.19 12.24 -11.52
N ASP A 229 -12.97 11.52 -10.70
CA ASP A 229 -13.67 12.09 -9.56
C ASP A 229 -12.70 12.39 -8.40
N LEU A 230 -13.24 12.95 -7.34
CA LEU A 230 -12.49 13.26 -6.14
C LEU A 230 -11.83 11.98 -5.57
N ASN A 231 -10.54 11.84 -5.75
CA ASN A 231 -9.73 10.74 -5.25
C ASN A 231 -8.91 11.24 -4.07
N CYS A 232 -9.34 10.93 -2.87
CA CYS A 232 -8.70 11.38 -1.65
C CYS A 232 -8.88 10.39 -0.51
N HIS A 233 -7.95 10.44 0.44
CA HIS A 233 -7.96 9.67 1.69
C HIS A 233 -7.74 10.63 2.84
N MET A 234 -8.34 10.41 3.99
CA MET A 234 -8.08 11.27 5.14
C MET A 234 -8.22 10.55 6.47
N THR A 235 -7.41 10.96 7.43
CA THR A 235 -7.54 10.51 8.81
C THR A 235 -8.81 11.06 9.43
N VAL A 236 -9.53 10.24 10.15
CA VAL A 236 -10.79 10.61 10.81
C VAL A 236 -10.72 10.34 12.31
N PRO A 237 -9.88 11.09 13.05
CA PRO A 237 -9.79 10.97 14.49
C PRO A 237 -11.16 11.29 15.09
N ASN A 238 -11.63 10.44 16.01
CA ASN A 238 -12.91 10.59 16.70
C ASN A 238 -14.17 10.57 15.79
N HIS A 239 -14.10 9.96 14.61
CA HIS A 239 -15.30 9.82 13.76
C HIS A 239 -16.36 8.94 14.46
N PRO A 240 -17.68 9.24 14.31
CA PRO A 240 -18.74 8.44 14.93
C PRO A 240 -18.72 6.96 14.55
N ASP A 241 -18.29 6.59 13.35
CA ASP A 241 -18.20 5.21 12.91
C ASP A 241 -17.02 4.46 13.56
N TYR A 242 -15.94 5.17 13.93
CA TYR A 242 -14.86 4.63 14.76
C TYR A 242 -15.37 4.13 16.12
N PHE A 243 -16.40 4.75 16.66
CA PHE A 243 -17.01 4.38 17.95
C PHE A 243 -18.16 3.36 17.82
N LYS A 244 -18.72 3.14 16.63
CA LYS A 244 -19.75 2.12 16.42
C LYS A 244 -19.22 0.71 16.49
N PHE A 245 -17.98 0.52 16.05
CA PHE A 245 -17.24 -0.73 16.21
C PHE A 245 -15.85 -0.42 16.74
N ASN A 246 -15.32 -1.35 17.54
CA ASN A 246 -13.98 -1.20 18.07
C ASN A 246 -12.97 -1.71 17.04
N CYS A 247 -12.39 -0.81 16.26
CA CYS A 247 -11.35 -1.14 15.28
C CYS A 247 -10.24 -1.97 15.91
N LYS A 248 -9.80 -1.60 17.11
CA LYS A 248 -8.73 -2.29 17.81
C LYS A 248 -9.08 -3.75 18.13
N ASP A 249 -10.32 -4.04 18.51
CA ASP A 249 -10.76 -5.41 18.78
C ASP A 249 -10.83 -6.23 17.49
N LEU A 250 -11.32 -5.67 16.38
CA LEU A 250 -11.29 -6.29 15.06
C LEU A 250 -9.86 -6.66 14.67
N ILE A 251 -8.96 -5.68 14.75
CA ILE A 251 -7.55 -5.89 14.39
C ILE A 251 -6.88 -6.88 15.32
N GLN A 252 -7.16 -6.83 16.64
CA GLN A 252 -6.61 -7.82 17.57
C GLN A 252 -7.09 -9.25 17.26
N THR A 253 -8.33 -9.41 16.80
CA THR A 253 -8.84 -10.71 16.34
C THR A 253 -8.03 -11.21 15.13
N ILE A 254 -7.73 -10.35 14.16
CA ILE A 254 -6.92 -10.70 12.99
C ILE A 254 -5.49 -11.03 13.41
N VAL A 255 -4.85 -10.15 14.18
CA VAL A 255 -3.47 -10.34 14.69
C VAL A 255 -3.32 -11.66 15.41
N THR A 256 -4.24 -11.95 16.35
CA THR A 256 -4.23 -13.20 17.09
C THR A 256 -4.52 -14.40 16.19
N GLY A 257 -5.54 -14.28 15.33
CA GLY A 257 -5.97 -15.37 14.43
C GLY A 257 -4.93 -15.73 13.37
N MET A 258 -4.10 -14.79 12.95
CA MET A 258 -3.02 -14.99 11.98
C MET A 258 -1.64 -15.12 12.65
N ASN A 259 -1.57 -15.08 13.97
CA ASN A 259 -0.32 -15.13 14.75
C ASN A 259 0.72 -14.09 14.26
N LEU A 260 0.27 -12.86 14.03
CA LEU A 260 1.14 -11.74 13.61
C LEU A 260 1.71 -11.07 14.86
N GLU A 261 3.02 -10.80 14.88
CA GLU A 261 3.68 -10.35 16.12
C GLU A 261 4.18 -8.92 16.06
N ASN A 262 5.06 -8.58 15.11
CA ASN A 262 5.79 -7.32 15.10
C ASN A 262 5.70 -6.63 13.73
N GLY A 263 5.00 -5.50 13.65
CA GLY A 263 4.86 -4.77 12.38
C GLY A 263 3.78 -3.71 12.38
N VAL A 264 3.54 -3.18 11.18
CA VAL A 264 2.43 -2.30 10.87
C VAL A 264 1.52 -3.01 9.88
N MET A 265 0.23 -2.88 10.08
CA MET A 265 -0.79 -3.49 9.23
C MET A 265 -1.68 -2.41 8.63
N THR A 266 -2.03 -2.54 7.37
CA THR A 266 -3.15 -1.85 6.74
C THR A 266 -4.19 -2.86 6.33
N ILE A 267 -5.46 -2.55 6.55
CA ILE A 267 -6.56 -3.40 6.11
C ILE A 267 -7.69 -2.54 5.52
N GLU A 268 -8.10 -2.89 4.32
CA GLU A 268 -9.31 -2.33 3.71
C GLU A 268 -10.53 -3.08 4.23
N VAL A 269 -11.55 -2.34 4.62
CA VAL A 269 -12.80 -2.88 5.14
C VAL A 269 -13.99 -2.17 4.50
N PHE A 270 -15.08 -2.89 4.35
CA PHE A 270 -16.37 -2.31 4.01
C PHE A 270 -17.25 -2.22 5.25
N ILE A 271 -17.89 -1.08 5.45
CA ILE A 271 -18.74 -0.82 6.61
C ILE A 271 -20.12 -0.44 6.11
N ASP A 272 -21.13 -1.24 6.49
CA ASP A 272 -22.53 -0.97 6.17
C ASP A 272 -23.14 0.15 7.05
N GLU A 273 -24.36 0.58 6.73
CA GLU A 273 -25.10 1.61 7.47
C GLU A 273 -25.40 1.24 8.94
N ASN A 274 -25.35 -0.05 9.28
CA ASN A 274 -25.56 -0.57 10.63
C ASN A 274 -24.23 -0.69 11.42
N GLY A 275 -23.08 -0.45 10.75
CA GLY A 275 -21.76 -0.58 11.35
C GLY A 275 -21.21 -2.00 11.32
N HIS A 276 -21.76 -2.92 10.49
CA HIS A 276 -21.14 -4.22 10.28
C HIS A 276 -19.90 -4.08 9.37
N VAL A 277 -18.82 -4.71 9.78
CA VAL A 277 -17.55 -4.62 9.09
C VAL A 277 -17.26 -5.91 8.34
N LYS A 278 -16.91 -5.78 7.06
CA LYS A 278 -16.43 -6.88 6.21
C LYS A 278 -14.98 -6.61 5.82
N PRO A 279 -14.01 -7.39 6.30
CA PRO A 279 -12.62 -7.25 5.85
C PRO A 279 -12.50 -7.61 4.37
N SER A 280 -11.75 -6.81 3.62
CA SER A 280 -11.54 -6.96 2.19
C SER A 280 -10.13 -7.41 1.87
N GLU A 281 -9.14 -6.58 2.15
CA GLU A 281 -7.73 -6.82 1.81
C GLU A 281 -6.81 -6.33 2.93
N LEU A 282 -5.83 -7.15 3.29
CA LEU A 282 -4.85 -6.87 4.34
C LEU A 282 -3.45 -6.83 3.74
N GLY A 283 -2.66 -5.82 4.11
CA GLY A 283 -1.23 -5.74 3.89
C GLY A 283 -0.47 -5.68 5.21
N TRP A 284 0.51 -6.54 5.40
CA TRP A 284 1.43 -6.50 6.55
C TRP A 284 2.63 -5.62 6.22
N ARG A 285 2.38 -4.34 6.11
CA ARG A 285 3.32 -3.27 5.74
C ARG A 285 2.73 -1.90 6.02
N LEU A 286 3.54 -0.86 5.84
CA LEU A 286 3.03 0.51 5.82
C LEU A 286 1.99 0.69 4.69
N PRO A 287 0.91 1.46 4.93
CA PRO A 287 -0.08 1.75 3.91
C PRO A 287 0.54 2.50 2.73
N GLY A 288 -0.07 2.33 1.57
CA GLY A 288 0.29 3.06 0.36
C GLY A 288 -0.10 4.54 0.41
N CYS A 289 0.15 5.24 -0.70
CA CYS A 289 -0.20 6.65 -0.81
C CYS A 289 0.51 7.51 0.25
N GLN A 290 -0.18 8.51 0.79
CA GLN A 290 0.32 9.36 1.87
C GLN A 290 -0.22 8.96 3.26
N ALA A 291 -0.88 7.82 3.39
CA ALA A 291 -1.60 7.45 4.61
C ALA A 291 -0.68 7.40 5.84
N THR A 292 0.52 6.79 5.72
CA THR A 292 1.53 6.80 6.82
C THR A 292 1.87 8.22 7.26
N THR A 293 2.11 9.13 6.31
CA THR A 293 2.45 10.53 6.59
C THR A 293 1.25 11.28 7.14
N ASN A 294 0.04 11.02 6.62
CA ASN A 294 -1.20 11.62 7.14
C ASN A 294 -1.40 11.26 8.61
N HIS A 295 -1.29 10.00 8.99
CA HIS A 295 -1.38 9.58 10.39
C HIS A 295 -0.25 10.17 11.24
N GLY A 296 0.97 10.18 10.73
CA GLY A 296 2.12 10.78 11.41
C GLY A 296 1.87 12.25 11.78
N ILE A 297 1.40 13.04 10.83
CA ILE A 297 1.07 14.47 11.06
C ILE A 297 -0.18 14.62 11.95
N SER A 298 -1.21 13.83 11.70
CA SER A 298 -2.48 13.85 12.44
C SER A 298 -2.28 13.62 13.93
N TYR A 299 -1.54 12.60 14.28
CA TYR A 299 -1.32 12.15 15.66
C TYR A 299 -0.01 12.70 16.28
N GLY A 300 0.88 13.27 15.47
CA GLY A 300 2.18 13.79 15.91
C GLY A 300 3.18 12.69 16.26
N ILE A 301 3.17 11.59 15.52
CA ILE A 301 4.07 10.44 15.70
C ILE A 301 4.88 10.19 14.42
N ASN A 302 6.02 9.53 14.56
CA ASN A 302 6.80 9.05 13.42
C ASN A 302 6.62 7.54 13.25
N ILE A 303 5.69 7.13 12.40
CA ILE A 303 5.36 5.70 12.19
C ILE A 303 6.54 4.94 11.58
N TYR A 304 7.37 5.59 10.77
CA TYR A 304 8.57 4.95 10.20
C TYR A 304 9.59 4.59 11.29
N ASP A 305 9.82 5.51 12.23
CA ASP A 305 10.72 5.28 13.36
C ASP A 305 10.16 4.23 14.33
N ILE A 306 8.84 4.26 14.56
CA ILE A 306 8.12 3.24 15.32
C ILE A 306 8.29 1.86 14.70
N LEU A 307 8.17 1.73 13.37
CA LEU A 307 8.35 0.44 12.69
C LEU A 307 9.78 -0.08 12.84
N ILE A 308 10.79 0.79 12.78
CA ILE A 308 12.18 0.41 13.04
C ILE A 308 12.36 -0.07 14.50
N ASP A 309 11.75 0.63 15.47
CA ASP A 309 11.80 0.20 16.87
C ASP A 309 11.12 -1.14 17.10
N ILE A 310 9.97 -1.37 16.49
CA ILE A 310 9.27 -2.68 16.53
C ILE A 310 10.15 -3.78 15.94
N ALA A 311 10.69 -3.57 14.74
CA ALA A 311 11.55 -4.54 14.07
C ALA A 311 12.85 -4.85 14.84
N THR A 312 13.24 -3.95 15.74
CA THR A 312 14.44 -4.11 16.60
C THR A 312 14.10 -4.47 18.05
N HIS A 313 12.87 -4.86 18.31
CA HIS A 313 12.33 -5.25 19.62
C HIS A 313 12.49 -4.17 20.71
N LYS A 314 12.54 -2.91 20.32
CA LYS A 314 12.48 -1.80 21.26
C LYS A 314 11.02 -1.54 21.64
N LYS A 315 10.79 -1.35 22.94
CA LYS A 315 9.44 -1.09 23.43
C LYS A 315 8.94 0.26 22.93
N VAL A 316 7.81 0.22 22.22
CA VAL A 316 7.12 1.40 21.72
C VAL A 316 6.14 1.92 22.76
N ASN A 317 6.19 3.25 22.99
CA ASN A 317 5.20 3.95 23.78
C ASN A 317 4.63 5.09 22.94
N LEU A 318 3.35 5.00 22.58
CA LEU A 318 2.69 5.99 21.76
C LEU A 318 2.33 7.23 22.61
N THR A 319 2.74 8.40 22.15
CA THR A 319 2.37 9.68 22.73
C THR A 319 1.91 10.60 21.63
N TYR A 320 0.65 11.05 21.70
CA TYR A 320 0.02 11.84 20.67
C TYR A 320 0.08 13.33 20.94
N ARG A 321 0.05 14.11 19.86
CA ARG A 321 -0.17 15.56 19.94
C ARG A 321 -1.57 15.86 20.49
N ASN A 322 -1.75 17.03 21.05
CA ASN A 322 -3.05 17.51 21.48
C ASN A 322 -3.22 18.98 21.03
N PRO A 323 -4.26 19.32 20.25
CA PRO A 323 -5.29 18.40 19.71
C PRO A 323 -4.75 17.52 18.59
N ILE A 324 -5.36 16.33 18.41
CA ILE A 324 -5.22 15.54 17.20
C ILE A 324 -6.00 16.27 16.09
N ILE A 325 -5.46 16.29 14.87
CA ILE A 325 -6.05 16.98 13.71
C ILE A 325 -6.41 15.98 12.61
N SER A 326 -7.25 16.38 11.65
CA SER A 326 -7.49 15.61 10.45
C SER A 326 -6.49 16.00 9.36
N VAL A 327 -5.91 15.00 8.70
CA VAL A 327 -4.98 15.19 7.58
C VAL A 327 -5.38 14.23 6.47
N GLY A 328 -5.38 14.71 5.23
CA GLY A 328 -5.69 13.89 4.06
C GLY A 328 -4.80 14.21 2.88
N ASP A 329 -4.81 13.32 1.91
CA ASP A 329 -4.17 13.49 0.61
C ASP A 329 -5.21 13.47 -0.51
N LEU A 330 -5.07 14.39 -1.43
CA LEU A 330 -5.87 14.54 -2.64
C LEU A 330 -5.00 14.21 -3.85
N TYR A 331 -5.40 13.24 -4.66
CA TYR A 331 -4.79 12.93 -5.95
C TYR A 331 -5.41 13.78 -7.05
N LEU A 332 -4.55 14.51 -7.75
CA LEU A 332 -4.97 15.44 -8.81
C LEU A 332 -5.35 14.67 -10.08
N PRO A 333 -6.45 15.07 -10.76
CA PRO A 333 -6.91 14.43 -11.99
C PRO A 333 -5.80 14.27 -13.03
N ASN A 334 -5.81 13.15 -13.74
CA ASN A 334 -4.89 12.85 -14.84
C ASN A 334 -5.63 13.03 -16.18
N LYS A 335 -4.91 13.53 -17.20
CA LYS A 335 -5.44 13.67 -18.56
C LYS A 335 -4.41 13.22 -19.58
N GLU A 336 -4.78 12.26 -20.43
CA GLU A 336 -3.89 11.73 -21.47
C GLU A 336 -3.57 12.79 -22.54
N GLY A 337 -2.30 12.89 -22.93
CA GLY A 337 -1.81 13.79 -24.00
C GLY A 337 -0.62 14.64 -23.55
N VAL A 338 -0.16 15.53 -24.43
CA VAL A 338 0.89 16.52 -24.11
C VAL A 338 0.27 17.63 -23.28
N VAL A 339 0.78 17.86 -22.08
CA VAL A 339 0.26 18.86 -21.14
C VAL A 339 0.52 20.27 -21.70
N THR A 340 -0.55 21.01 -21.95
CA THR A 340 -0.50 22.39 -22.48
C THR A 340 -0.84 23.44 -21.45
N LYS A 341 -1.59 23.05 -20.40
CA LYS A 341 -1.92 23.90 -19.26
C LYS A 341 -1.94 23.05 -17.98
N LEU A 342 -1.42 23.62 -16.91
CA LEU A 342 -1.35 22.96 -15.61
C LEU A 342 -1.36 24.02 -14.52
N THR A 343 -2.24 23.86 -13.51
CA THR A 343 -2.17 24.70 -12.30
C THR A 343 -0.85 24.41 -11.58
N PRO A 344 0.00 25.43 -11.32
CA PRO A 344 1.26 25.22 -10.59
C PRO A 344 1.04 24.68 -9.17
N LEU A 345 1.95 23.84 -8.70
CA LEU A 345 1.89 23.32 -7.32
C LEU A 345 1.91 24.44 -6.29
N GLU A 346 2.72 25.47 -6.52
CA GLU A 346 2.86 26.63 -5.63
C GLU A 346 1.54 27.37 -5.42
N GLU A 347 0.67 27.42 -6.45
CA GLU A 347 -0.65 28.01 -6.36
C GLU A 347 -1.59 27.13 -5.48
N LEU A 348 -1.55 25.82 -5.66
CA LEU A 348 -2.32 24.88 -4.84
C LEU A 348 -1.88 24.89 -3.37
N LEU A 349 -0.57 25.02 -3.11
CA LEU A 349 -0.02 25.07 -1.76
C LEU A 349 -0.33 26.40 -1.01
N GLN A 350 -0.80 27.44 -1.71
CA GLN A 350 -1.30 28.67 -1.07
C GLN A 350 -2.77 28.58 -0.67
N MET A 351 -3.48 27.53 -1.12
CA MET A 351 -4.87 27.32 -0.75
C MET A 351 -4.99 26.89 0.71
N GLU A 352 -6.11 27.25 1.33
CA GLU A 352 -6.33 27.02 2.75
C GLU A 352 -6.22 25.53 3.11
N GLY A 353 -5.39 25.22 4.10
CA GLY A 353 -5.15 23.87 4.62
C GLY A 353 -4.16 23.02 3.83
N ALA A 354 -3.72 23.44 2.66
CA ALA A 354 -2.65 22.74 1.93
C ALA A 354 -1.33 22.87 2.69
N ILE A 355 -0.67 21.74 2.96
CA ILE A 355 0.55 21.69 3.80
C ILE A 355 1.76 21.12 3.05
N ASN A 356 1.52 20.28 2.04
CA ASN A 356 2.55 19.64 1.25
C ASN A 356 1.97 19.14 -0.07
N GLY A 357 2.81 18.78 -1.04
CA GLY A 357 2.36 18.21 -2.30
C GLY A 357 3.50 17.95 -3.27
N GLU A 358 3.15 17.26 -4.35
CA GLU A 358 4.06 16.99 -5.46
C GLU A 358 3.30 17.06 -6.78
N MET A 359 3.92 17.63 -7.80
CA MET A 359 3.40 17.65 -9.16
C MET A 359 4.26 16.71 -10.03
N THR A 360 3.64 15.62 -10.50
CA THR A 360 4.29 14.65 -11.40
C THR A 360 4.11 15.04 -12.86
N ALA A 361 3.00 15.71 -13.20
CA ALA A 361 2.76 16.26 -14.53
C ALA A 361 3.66 17.48 -14.80
N LYS A 362 4.14 17.60 -16.05
CA LYS A 362 4.97 18.75 -16.47
C LYS A 362 4.48 19.31 -17.81
N LEU A 363 4.51 20.63 -17.94
CA LEU A 363 4.18 21.29 -19.20
C LEU A 363 5.08 20.79 -20.34
N GLY A 364 4.48 20.47 -21.48
CA GLY A 364 5.17 19.95 -22.65
C GLY A 364 5.49 18.46 -22.61
N GLU A 365 5.31 17.78 -21.49
CA GLU A 365 5.50 16.32 -21.39
C GLU A 365 4.20 15.57 -21.68
N TYR A 366 4.34 14.35 -22.20
CA TYR A 366 3.19 13.49 -22.50
C TYR A 366 2.79 12.68 -21.25
N GLN A 367 1.55 12.87 -20.80
CA GLN A 367 0.92 12.02 -19.80
C GLN A 367 0.26 10.80 -20.44
N THR A 368 0.49 9.63 -19.86
CA THR A 368 -0.19 8.39 -20.27
C THR A 368 -1.60 8.37 -19.73
N LYS A 369 -2.49 7.64 -20.41
CA LYS A 369 -3.80 7.34 -19.85
C LYS A 369 -3.64 6.63 -18.51
N ARG A 370 -4.44 7.06 -17.53
CA ARG A 370 -4.48 6.45 -16.21
C ARG A 370 -4.80 4.95 -16.31
N ARG A 371 -4.02 4.12 -15.65
CA ARG A 371 -4.15 2.65 -15.66
C ARG A 371 -4.31 2.06 -14.28
N VAL A 372 -3.87 2.79 -13.26
CA VAL A 372 -3.83 2.33 -11.86
C VAL A 372 -4.25 3.46 -10.91
N GLY A 373 -4.62 3.11 -9.71
CA GLY A 373 -5.13 4.04 -8.70
C GLY A 373 -4.24 5.27 -8.46
N ASN A 374 -2.92 5.11 -8.53
CA ASN A 374 -1.94 6.15 -8.23
C ASN A 374 -1.46 6.96 -9.44
N ASP A 375 -1.92 6.65 -10.66
CA ASP A 375 -1.62 7.45 -11.85
C ASP A 375 -2.36 8.78 -11.76
N SER A 376 -1.72 9.79 -11.20
CA SER A 376 -2.27 11.15 -11.03
C SER A 376 -1.32 12.20 -11.59
N SER A 377 -1.81 13.42 -11.80
CA SER A 377 -0.96 14.54 -12.18
C SER A 377 -0.10 15.06 -11.04
N GLY A 378 -0.36 14.59 -9.84
CA GLY A 378 0.31 14.95 -8.60
C GLY A 378 -0.62 14.71 -7.41
N TRP A 379 -0.19 15.12 -6.24
CA TRP A 379 -0.99 15.05 -5.02
C TRP A 379 -0.78 16.29 -4.16
N VAL A 380 -1.78 16.60 -3.32
CA VAL A 380 -1.72 17.68 -2.32
C VAL A 380 -2.19 17.13 -0.98
N GLN A 381 -1.41 17.39 0.07
CA GLN A 381 -1.75 17.03 1.44
C GLN A 381 -2.41 18.22 2.13
N VAL A 382 -3.52 17.95 2.81
CA VAL A 382 -4.39 18.98 3.40
C VAL A 382 -4.63 18.64 4.87
N ALA A 383 -4.60 19.67 5.73
CA ALA A 383 -4.85 19.53 7.15
C ALA A 383 -5.90 20.53 7.65
N SER A 384 -6.68 20.10 8.62
CA SER A 384 -7.59 20.97 9.38
C SER A 384 -7.92 20.37 10.76
N ASN A 385 -8.75 21.06 11.52
CA ASN A 385 -9.14 20.58 12.85
C ASN A 385 -10.17 19.44 12.82
N THR A 386 -10.96 19.34 11.75
CA THR A 386 -12.01 18.31 11.61
C THR A 386 -11.96 17.60 10.26
N PRO A 387 -12.43 16.34 10.18
CA PRO A 387 -12.49 15.61 8.91
C PRO A 387 -13.37 16.31 7.85
N GLU A 388 -14.50 16.90 8.27
CA GLU A 388 -15.43 17.60 7.38
C GLU A 388 -14.75 18.82 6.74
N GLU A 389 -14.00 19.58 7.52
CA GLU A 389 -13.25 20.73 7.02
C GLU A 389 -12.10 20.29 6.10
N THR A 390 -11.41 19.20 6.42
CA THR A 390 -10.36 18.63 5.56
C THR A 390 -10.96 18.24 4.20
N LEU A 391 -12.09 17.54 4.19
CA LEU A 391 -12.78 17.15 2.95
C LEU A 391 -13.21 18.36 2.13
N LEU A 392 -13.78 19.39 2.77
CA LEU A 392 -14.20 20.63 2.09
C LEU A 392 -13.02 21.34 1.43
N ARG A 393 -11.88 21.43 2.12
CA ARG A 393 -10.65 22.03 1.59
C ARG A 393 -10.09 21.23 0.42
N MET A 394 -10.07 19.89 0.50
CA MET A 394 -9.68 19.03 -0.61
C MET A 394 -10.60 19.20 -1.82
N GLN A 395 -11.92 19.27 -1.63
CA GLN A 395 -12.88 19.57 -2.70
C GLN A 395 -12.62 20.94 -3.35
N ASN A 396 -12.29 21.95 -2.55
CA ASN A 396 -11.95 23.27 -3.07
C ASN A 396 -10.67 23.25 -3.92
N ILE A 397 -9.63 22.56 -3.49
CA ILE A 397 -8.39 22.38 -4.28
C ILE A 397 -8.69 21.62 -5.56
N PHE A 398 -9.45 20.52 -5.50
CA PHE A 398 -9.85 19.73 -6.65
C PHE A 398 -10.58 20.59 -7.71
N ASN A 399 -11.54 21.42 -7.27
CA ASN A 399 -12.33 22.27 -8.16
C ASN A 399 -11.51 23.43 -8.80
N ASN A 400 -10.40 23.82 -8.19
CA ASN A 400 -9.52 24.87 -8.73
C ASN A 400 -8.34 24.31 -9.53
N PHE A 401 -8.07 23.01 -9.46
CA PHE A 401 -7.04 22.39 -10.28
C PHE A 401 -7.47 22.30 -11.76
N GLN A 402 -6.58 22.70 -12.65
CA GLN A 402 -6.81 22.64 -14.09
C GLN A 402 -5.65 21.93 -14.78
N ILE A 403 -5.99 20.99 -15.67
CA ILE A 403 -5.06 20.36 -16.60
C ILE A 403 -5.69 20.28 -17.99
N GLU A 404 -4.96 20.77 -19.00
CA GLU A 404 -5.33 20.65 -20.41
C GLU A 404 -4.24 19.93 -21.17
N THR A 405 -4.65 19.10 -22.13
CA THR A 405 -3.71 18.33 -22.96
C THR A 405 -4.13 18.41 -24.43
N GLU A 406 -3.13 18.34 -25.31
CA GLU A 406 -3.34 18.16 -26.75
C GLU A 406 -3.02 16.72 -27.17
N LYS A 407 -3.67 16.26 -28.27
CA LYS A 407 -3.33 14.97 -28.89
C LYS A 407 -1.90 15.02 -29.43
N GLY A 408 -0.93 14.55 -28.63
CA GLY A 408 0.46 14.42 -29.02
C GLY A 408 0.80 12.97 -29.36
N ARG A 409 1.85 12.75 -30.18
CA ARG A 409 2.43 11.42 -30.30
C ARG A 409 3.42 11.21 -29.16
N ARG A 410 3.28 10.10 -28.43
CA ARG A 410 4.32 9.63 -27.51
C ARG A 410 5.62 9.46 -28.32
N LEU A 411 6.64 10.27 -28.06
CA LEU A 411 7.97 10.04 -28.58
C LEU A 411 8.54 8.81 -27.84
N VAL A 412 8.37 7.65 -28.44
CA VAL A 412 9.06 6.45 -27.99
C VAL A 412 10.50 6.58 -28.46
N TYR A 413 11.39 7.02 -27.59
CA TYR A 413 12.81 6.86 -27.81
C TYR A 413 13.12 5.37 -27.75
N VAL A 414 13.17 4.71 -28.88
CA VAL A 414 13.79 3.40 -29.02
C VAL A 414 15.29 3.68 -28.83
N LYS A 415 15.85 3.32 -27.67
CA LYS A 415 17.31 3.19 -27.55
C LYS A 415 17.71 2.17 -28.64
N LYS A 416 18.40 2.65 -29.64
CA LYS A 416 19.16 1.72 -30.51
C LYS A 416 20.29 1.19 -29.64
N ASP A 417 20.35 -0.14 -29.58
CA ASP A 417 21.40 -0.93 -28.94
C ASP A 417 22.81 -0.45 -29.27
#